data_7afb2554b00dcea0aa3975f81e2569ae
#
_entry.id   7afb2554b00dcea0aa3975f81e2569ae
#
_cell.length_a   1.000
_cell.length_b   1.000
_cell.length_c   1.000
_cell.angle_alpha   90.00
_cell.angle_beta   90.00
_cell.angle_gamma   90.00
#
_symmetry.space_group_name_H-M   'P 1'
#
loop_
_entity.id
_entity.type
_entity.pdbx_description
1 polymer ?
#
loop_
_entity_poly.entity_id
_entity_poly.type
_entity_poly.pdbx_seq_one_letter_code
_entity_poly.pdbx_strand_id
1 'polypeptide(L)'
;LETGYMDTIRDSIEDTAKDEAKKLRELPVYPYPAGHAREHGELNEYRASLHANVSCKEAIEAAIREHYRDNRLDAGAVGQVAEQFGQERMLYVLAATVRHFDYDGRISQDNKRWANTIPVYENKDGMDSDRSAQFVVGSHPGLTDLFLTQARHEQRLRQPLTADEIKTEAARLLGKLQEPGQPNSPGGTHFIAELSSDFAARANSRDTAELQKLLPFRSLALSNLKDRKGVFAVISKEEDRTQPLRSRKPSVRSKLQQAAETQKPPAAKSREPER
;
A
#
# COMPACT_ATOMS: atom_id res chain seq x y z
N LEU A 1 -47.34 3.76 -7.27
CA LEU A 1 -47.00 4.90 -8.17
C LEU A 1 -46.03 5.90 -7.54
N GLU A 2 -46.07 6.15 -6.22
CA GLU A 2 -45.13 7.09 -5.54
C GLU A 2 -43.69 6.55 -5.41
N THR A 3 -43.54 5.26 -5.20
CA THR A 3 -42.17 4.65 -5.06
C THR A 3 -41.34 4.78 -6.34
N GLY A 4 -41.95 4.54 -7.50
CA GLY A 4 -41.22 4.64 -8.77
C GLY A 4 -40.76 6.08 -9.12
N TYR A 5 -41.53 7.10 -8.71
CA TYR A 5 -41.15 8.50 -8.93
C TYR A 5 -39.98 8.93 -8.05
N MET A 6 -39.96 8.50 -6.79
CA MET A 6 -38.85 8.78 -5.87
C MET A 6 -37.54 8.06 -6.30
N ASP A 7 -37.66 6.85 -6.83
CA ASP A 7 -36.51 6.11 -7.36
C ASP A 7 -35.92 6.82 -8.60
N THR A 8 -36.77 7.30 -9.52
CA THR A 8 -36.32 8.07 -10.69
C THR A 8 -35.63 9.38 -10.31
N ILE A 9 -36.12 10.09 -9.27
CA ILE A 9 -35.44 11.31 -8.78
C ILE A 9 -34.10 10.97 -8.15
N ARG A 10 -34.03 9.92 -7.35
CA ARG A 10 -32.77 9.45 -6.75
C ARG A 10 -31.74 9.13 -7.81
N ASP A 11 -32.10 8.33 -8.81
CA ASP A 11 -31.22 7.94 -9.92
C ASP A 11 -30.72 9.18 -10.69
N SER A 12 -31.61 10.16 -10.95
CA SER A 12 -31.24 11.41 -11.61
C SER A 12 -30.26 12.26 -10.78
N ILE A 13 -30.43 12.31 -9.46
CA ILE A 13 -29.51 13.02 -8.55
C ILE A 13 -28.15 12.31 -8.50
N GLU A 14 -28.15 10.98 -8.42
CA GLU A 14 -26.91 10.20 -8.41
C GLU A 14 -26.13 10.33 -9.71
N ASP A 15 -26.81 10.33 -10.86
CA ASP A 15 -26.16 10.51 -12.16
C ASP A 15 -25.59 11.93 -12.32
N THR A 16 -26.33 12.95 -11.86
CA THR A 16 -25.81 14.33 -11.86
C THR A 16 -24.58 14.47 -10.98
N ALA A 17 -24.59 13.87 -9.78
CA ALA A 17 -23.44 13.89 -8.86
C ALA A 17 -22.22 13.15 -9.44
N LYS A 18 -22.42 12.02 -10.14
CA LYS A 18 -21.36 11.30 -10.83
C LYS A 18 -20.74 12.11 -11.96
N ASP A 19 -21.55 12.82 -12.74
CA ASP A 19 -21.08 13.69 -13.82
C ASP A 19 -20.32 14.89 -13.29
N GLU A 20 -20.73 15.49 -12.19
CA GLU A 20 -20.01 16.57 -11.52
C GLU A 20 -18.66 16.09 -10.95
N ALA A 21 -18.65 14.95 -10.26
CA ALA A 21 -17.44 14.34 -9.76
C ALA A 21 -16.45 14.01 -10.91
N LYS A 22 -16.96 13.50 -12.03
CA LYS A 22 -16.15 13.24 -13.21
C LYS A 22 -15.52 14.53 -13.77
N LYS A 23 -16.29 15.60 -13.86
CA LYS A 23 -15.78 16.92 -14.32
C LYS A 23 -14.71 17.46 -13.37
N LEU A 24 -14.90 17.38 -12.07
CA LEU A 24 -13.93 17.82 -11.06
C LEU A 24 -12.63 17.01 -11.13
N ARG A 25 -12.73 15.70 -11.34
CA ARG A 25 -11.57 14.80 -11.47
C ARG A 25 -10.78 15.03 -12.75
N GLU A 26 -11.46 15.32 -13.86
CA GLU A 26 -10.85 15.55 -15.17
C GLU A 26 -10.30 16.98 -15.34
N LEU A 27 -10.71 17.92 -14.49
CA LEU A 27 -10.20 19.27 -14.49
C LEU A 27 -8.73 19.29 -14.09
N PRO A 28 -7.80 19.80 -14.92
CA PRO A 28 -6.38 19.85 -14.59
C PRO A 28 -6.11 20.81 -13.42
N VAL A 29 -5.05 20.51 -12.67
CA VAL A 29 -4.50 21.44 -11.68
C VAL A 29 -3.78 22.55 -12.43
N TYR A 30 -4.14 23.81 -12.13
CA TYR A 30 -3.44 24.98 -12.68
C TYR A 30 -2.31 25.38 -11.73
N PRO A 31 -1.03 25.18 -12.10
CA PRO A 31 0.08 25.30 -11.15
C PRO A 31 0.70 26.71 -11.11
N TYR A 32 0.20 27.67 -11.92
CA TYR A 32 0.77 28.99 -12.06
C TYR A 32 -0.02 30.05 -11.28
N PRO A 33 0.58 31.24 -10.99
CA PRO A 33 -0.09 32.31 -10.28
C PRO A 33 -1.15 33.02 -11.14
N ALA A 34 -2.02 33.77 -10.47
CA ALA A 34 -3.04 34.59 -11.14
C ALA A 34 -2.46 35.63 -12.14
N GLY A 35 -1.24 36.13 -11.89
CA GLY A 35 -0.52 37.02 -12.80
C GLY A 35 -0.25 36.34 -14.14
N HIS A 36 0.34 35.16 -14.10
CA HIS A 36 0.59 34.32 -15.27
C HIS A 36 -0.71 34.02 -16.04
N ALA A 37 -1.76 33.62 -15.34
CA ALA A 37 -3.05 33.35 -15.97
C ALA A 37 -3.65 34.57 -16.66
N ARG A 38 -3.43 35.77 -16.10
CA ARG A 38 -3.88 37.04 -16.69
C ARG A 38 -3.09 37.36 -17.94
N GLU A 39 -1.78 37.19 -17.91
CA GLU A 39 -0.90 37.47 -19.05
C GLU A 39 -1.16 36.54 -20.25
N HIS A 40 -1.57 35.28 -19.95
CA HIS A 40 -1.82 34.27 -20.99
C HIS A 40 -3.30 34.10 -21.36
N GLY A 41 -4.21 34.89 -20.75
CA GLY A 41 -5.65 34.78 -21.01
C GLY A 41 -6.34 33.56 -20.41
N GLU A 42 -5.70 32.90 -19.44
CA GLU A 42 -6.13 31.60 -18.81
C GLU A 42 -6.82 31.81 -17.46
N LEU A 43 -7.41 32.96 -17.22
CA LEU A 43 -8.06 33.32 -15.94
C LEU A 43 -9.24 32.40 -15.59
N ASN A 44 -9.93 31.87 -16.59
CA ASN A 44 -11.06 30.96 -16.36
C ASN A 44 -10.58 29.61 -15.87
N GLU A 45 -9.53 29.07 -16.46
CA GLU A 45 -8.87 27.81 -16.07
C GLU A 45 -8.28 27.94 -14.66
N TYR A 46 -7.61 29.05 -14.37
CA TYR A 46 -7.11 29.37 -13.04
C TYR A 46 -8.22 29.37 -12.00
N ARG A 47 -9.33 30.10 -12.27
CA ARG A 47 -10.47 30.19 -11.34
C ARG A 47 -11.16 28.85 -11.13
N ALA A 48 -11.37 28.10 -12.21
CA ALA A 48 -11.97 26.77 -12.15
C ALA A 48 -11.11 25.81 -11.30
N SER A 49 -9.78 25.81 -11.55
CA SER A 49 -8.85 25.00 -10.77
C SER A 49 -8.80 25.42 -9.30
N LEU A 50 -8.78 26.72 -9.00
CA LEU A 50 -8.80 27.24 -7.64
C LEU A 50 -10.06 26.82 -6.89
N HIS A 51 -11.24 26.95 -7.52
CA HIS A 51 -12.50 26.50 -6.93
C HIS A 51 -12.49 24.99 -6.64
N ALA A 52 -12.01 24.18 -7.58
CA ALA A 52 -11.88 22.74 -7.38
C ALA A 52 -10.87 22.38 -6.27
N ASN A 53 -9.80 23.16 -6.10
CA ASN A 53 -8.85 22.99 -4.99
C ASN A 53 -9.49 23.28 -3.63
N VAL A 54 -10.35 24.33 -3.54
CA VAL A 54 -11.11 24.66 -2.32
C VAL A 54 -12.08 23.51 -1.99
N SER A 55 -12.84 23.04 -2.97
CA SER A 55 -13.76 21.90 -2.77
C SER A 55 -13.01 20.62 -2.36
N CYS A 56 -11.84 20.36 -2.95
CA CYS A 56 -10.99 19.23 -2.55
C CYS A 56 -10.47 19.36 -1.11
N LYS A 57 -10.04 20.56 -0.70
CA LYS A 57 -9.68 20.86 0.69
C LYS A 57 -10.82 20.54 1.65
N GLU A 58 -12.02 20.99 1.35
CA GLU A 58 -13.21 20.74 2.18
C GLU A 58 -13.55 19.25 2.28
N ALA A 59 -13.40 18.51 1.18
CA ALA A 59 -13.58 17.07 1.17
C ALA A 59 -12.53 16.34 2.01
N ILE A 60 -11.25 16.77 1.98
CA ILE A 60 -10.21 16.23 2.85
C ILE A 60 -10.55 16.48 4.32
N GLU A 61 -10.98 17.70 4.68
CA GLU A 61 -11.37 18.06 6.05
C GLU A 61 -12.57 17.23 6.53
N ALA A 62 -13.56 17.01 5.66
CA ALA A 62 -14.71 16.16 5.94
C ALA A 62 -14.28 14.70 6.15
N ALA A 63 -13.47 14.16 5.23
CA ALA A 63 -12.96 12.80 5.32
C ALA A 63 -12.16 12.56 6.61
N ILE A 64 -11.29 13.48 6.99
CA ILE A 64 -10.56 13.42 8.27
C ILE A 64 -11.54 13.40 9.44
N ARG A 65 -12.55 14.26 9.45
CA ARG A 65 -13.52 14.35 10.55
C ARG A 65 -14.38 13.10 10.68
N GLU A 66 -14.78 12.52 9.56
CA GLU A 66 -15.71 11.38 9.52
C GLU A 66 -15.01 10.05 9.78
N HIS A 67 -13.77 9.91 9.31
CA HIS A 67 -13.05 8.63 9.26
C HIS A 67 -11.91 8.52 10.28
N TYR A 68 -11.65 9.55 11.09
CA TYR A 68 -10.66 9.46 12.17
C TYR A 68 -11.31 8.97 13.46
N ARG A 69 -10.97 7.75 13.86
CA ARG A 69 -11.46 7.11 15.10
C ARG A 69 -10.34 6.27 15.71
N ASP A 70 -10.30 6.22 17.05
CA ASP A 70 -9.35 5.39 17.79
C ASP A 70 -7.89 5.61 17.38
N ASN A 71 -7.50 6.86 17.16
CA ASN A 71 -6.18 7.27 16.69
C ASN A 71 -5.78 6.67 15.33
N ARG A 72 -6.73 6.30 14.50
CA ARG A 72 -6.52 5.77 13.16
C ARG A 72 -7.43 6.46 12.15
N LEU A 73 -6.90 6.64 10.96
CA LEU A 73 -7.67 7.06 9.80
C LEU A 73 -8.09 5.79 9.03
N ASP A 74 -9.37 5.70 8.67
CA ASP A 74 -9.86 4.61 7.84
C ASP A 74 -9.24 4.70 6.44
N ALA A 75 -8.82 3.56 5.90
CA ALA A 75 -8.23 3.47 4.56
C ALA A 75 -9.16 4.01 3.44
N GLY A 76 -10.49 3.90 3.62
CA GLY A 76 -11.46 4.43 2.66
C GLY A 76 -11.46 5.95 2.52
N ALA A 77 -11.03 6.70 3.55
CA ALA A 77 -11.06 8.16 3.57
C ALA A 77 -10.29 8.79 2.40
N VAL A 78 -9.09 8.32 2.15
CA VAL A 78 -8.23 8.80 1.05
C VAL A 78 -8.81 8.41 -0.30
N GLY A 79 -9.26 7.15 -0.43
CA GLY A 79 -9.84 6.63 -1.66
C GLY A 79 -11.04 7.45 -2.12
N GLN A 80 -11.93 7.81 -1.22
CA GLN A 80 -13.12 8.61 -1.48
C GLN A 80 -12.78 9.99 -2.06
N VAL A 81 -11.83 10.70 -1.47
CA VAL A 81 -11.39 12.02 -1.97
C VAL A 81 -10.69 11.90 -3.31
N ALA A 82 -9.82 10.89 -3.47
CA ALA A 82 -9.11 10.65 -4.72
C ALA A 82 -10.05 10.26 -5.89
N GLU A 83 -11.15 9.57 -5.60
CA GLU A 83 -12.16 9.22 -6.58
C GLU A 83 -12.94 10.45 -7.07
N GLN A 84 -13.25 11.37 -6.18
CA GLN A 84 -14.02 12.57 -6.47
C GLN A 84 -13.19 13.65 -7.19
N PHE A 85 -11.96 13.92 -6.75
CA PHE A 85 -11.16 15.05 -7.23
C PHE A 85 -9.94 14.65 -8.07
N GLY A 86 -9.65 13.38 -8.16
CA GLY A 86 -8.40 12.89 -8.73
C GLY A 86 -7.24 12.95 -7.74
N GLN A 87 -6.33 12.01 -7.91
CA GLN A 87 -5.16 11.89 -7.03
C GLN A 87 -4.21 13.07 -7.14
N GLU A 88 -4.03 13.60 -8.35
CA GLU A 88 -3.15 14.74 -8.61
C GLU A 88 -3.59 15.98 -7.83
N ARG A 89 -4.86 16.35 -7.91
CA ARG A 89 -5.41 17.50 -7.18
C ARG A 89 -5.34 17.32 -5.68
N MET A 90 -5.73 16.15 -5.18
CA MET A 90 -5.63 15.84 -3.74
C MET A 90 -4.20 16.02 -3.23
N LEU A 91 -3.23 15.48 -3.94
CA LEU A 91 -1.81 15.61 -3.56
C LEU A 91 -1.29 17.04 -3.72
N TYR A 92 -1.77 17.80 -4.70
CA TYR A 92 -1.44 19.22 -4.87
C TYR A 92 -1.92 20.06 -3.66
N VAL A 93 -3.18 19.87 -3.24
CA VAL A 93 -3.76 20.55 -2.07
C VAL A 93 -3.01 20.19 -0.79
N LEU A 94 -2.65 18.93 -0.63
CA LEU A 94 -1.87 18.45 0.52
C LEU A 94 -0.43 19.00 0.51
N ALA A 95 0.21 19.09 -0.65
CA ALA A 95 1.54 19.68 -0.77
C ALA A 95 1.53 21.18 -0.41
N ALA A 96 0.55 21.92 -0.90
CA ALA A 96 0.34 23.32 -0.54
C ALA A 96 0.14 23.49 0.98
N THR A 97 -0.66 22.61 1.57
CA THR A 97 -0.91 22.60 3.01
C THR A 97 0.36 22.35 3.83
N VAL A 98 1.15 21.34 3.44
CA VAL A 98 2.42 21.01 4.12
C VAL A 98 3.41 22.17 4.03
N ARG A 99 3.53 22.85 2.89
CA ARG A 99 4.39 24.02 2.73
C ARG A 99 3.93 25.19 3.58
N HIS A 100 2.61 25.42 3.66
CA HIS A 100 2.06 26.45 4.52
C HIS A 100 2.39 26.22 6.00
N PHE A 101 2.43 24.97 6.45
CA PHE A 101 2.77 24.55 7.81
C PHE A 101 4.19 23.98 7.93
N ASP A 102 5.13 24.40 7.11
CA ASP A 102 6.51 23.86 7.12
C ASP A 102 7.21 24.05 8.47
N TYR A 103 6.89 25.13 9.21
CA TYR A 103 7.38 25.39 10.57
C TYR A 103 6.78 24.45 11.63
N ASP A 104 5.70 23.73 11.34
CA ASP A 104 5.00 22.89 12.34
C ASP A 104 5.71 21.55 12.53
N GLY A 105 6.14 21.29 13.77
CA GLY A 105 6.82 20.04 14.13
C GLY A 105 5.95 18.77 14.11
N ARG A 106 4.62 18.92 13.98
CA ARG A 106 3.68 17.80 13.87
C ARG A 106 3.59 17.20 12.46
N ILE A 107 4.15 17.90 11.48
CA ILE A 107 4.29 17.39 10.11
C ILE A 107 5.65 16.72 9.98
N SER A 108 5.66 15.50 9.47
CA SER A 108 6.86 14.70 9.31
C SER A 108 7.84 15.29 8.29
N GLN A 109 9.12 15.13 8.56
CA GLN A 109 10.19 15.61 7.66
C GLN A 109 10.12 14.94 6.28
N ASP A 110 9.61 13.73 6.23
CA ASP A 110 9.43 13.00 4.97
C ASP A 110 8.33 13.64 4.11
N ASN A 111 7.20 14.03 4.71
CA ASN A 111 6.14 14.73 4.01
C ASN A 111 6.55 16.15 3.60
N LYS A 112 7.36 16.85 4.41
CA LYS A 112 7.93 18.15 4.03
C LYS A 112 8.86 18.05 2.82
N ARG A 113 9.77 17.08 2.82
CA ARG A 113 10.65 16.82 1.67
C ARG A 113 9.86 16.50 0.42
N TRP A 114 8.86 15.63 0.55
CA TRP A 114 8.00 15.27 -0.56
C TRP A 114 7.21 16.48 -1.08
N ALA A 115 6.61 17.30 -0.24
CA ALA A 115 5.84 18.46 -0.65
C ALA A 115 6.70 19.45 -1.48
N ASN A 116 8.00 19.54 -1.19
CA ASN A 116 8.93 20.36 -1.97
C ASN A 116 9.20 19.82 -3.39
N THR A 117 8.86 18.56 -3.68
CA THR A 117 8.97 18.00 -5.05
C THR A 117 7.76 18.32 -5.92
N ILE A 118 6.65 18.74 -5.33
CA ILE A 118 5.42 19.07 -6.06
C ILE A 118 5.48 20.55 -6.47
N PRO A 119 5.25 20.89 -7.74
CA PRO A 119 5.26 22.28 -8.18
C PRO A 119 4.01 23.01 -7.71
N VAL A 120 4.05 23.54 -6.50
CA VAL A 120 3.03 24.43 -5.93
C VAL A 120 3.56 25.85 -6.02
N TYR A 121 2.79 26.72 -6.61
CA TYR A 121 3.18 28.14 -6.66
C TYR A 121 2.90 28.80 -5.32
N GLU A 122 3.93 29.38 -4.74
CA GLU A 122 3.86 30.27 -3.58
C GLU A 122 4.05 31.70 -4.07
N ASN A 123 3.03 32.53 -3.89
CA ASN A 123 3.20 33.95 -4.21
C ASN A 123 4.08 34.61 -3.16
N LYS A 124 5.31 34.94 -3.53
CA LYS A 124 6.28 35.59 -2.65
C LYS A 124 6.03 37.09 -2.46
N ASP A 125 5.12 37.67 -3.23
CA ASP A 125 4.93 39.11 -3.30
C ASP A 125 3.94 39.69 -2.27
N GLY A 126 3.58 38.91 -1.25
CA GLY A 126 2.88 39.41 -0.05
C GLY A 126 1.42 39.85 -0.21
N MET A 127 0.95 40.13 -1.42
CA MET A 127 -0.43 40.57 -1.67
C MET A 127 -1.44 39.42 -1.93
N ASP A 128 -0.97 38.23 -2.29
CA ASP A 128 -1.81 37.05 -2.55
C ASP A 128 -1.67 35.95 -1.48
N SER A 129 -1.00 36.20 -0.36
CA SER A 129 -0.84 35.23 0.72
C SER A 129 -2.18 34.69 1.22
N ASP A 130 -3.20 35.54 1.28
CA ASP A 130 -4.55 35.15 1.71
C ASP A 130 -5.25 34.23 0.68
N ARG A 131 -4.92 34.34 -0.60
CA ARG A 131 -5.55 33.51 -1.64
C ARG A 131 -4.90 32.14 -1.80
N SER A 132 -3.59 32.05 -1.58
CA SER A 132 -2.92 30.74 -1.55
C SER A 132 -3.35 29.90 -0.34
N ALA A 133 -3.76 30.53 0.77
CA ALA A 133 -4.28 29.84 1.93
C ALA A 133 -5.73 29.31 1.78
N GLN A 134 -6.49 29.74 0.77
CA GLN A 134 -7.89 29.36 0.62
C GLN A 134 -8.09 27.85 0.47
N PHE A 135 -7.15 27.13 -0.13
CA PHE A 135 -7.21 25.69 -0.29
C PHE A 135 -6.25 24.93 0.64
N VAL A 136 -5.78 25.54 1.70
CA VAL A 136 -5.00 24.92 2.76
C VAL A 136 -5.93 24.18 3.71
N VAL A 137 -5.68 22.89 3.93
CA VAL A 137 -6.45 22.07 4.87
C VAL A 137 -6.30 22.59 6.28
N GLY A 138 -7.39 23.02 6.88
CA GLY A 138 -7.41 23.63 8.23
C GLY A 138 -7.50 22.61 9.38
N SER A 139 -7.56 21.32 9.08
CA SER A 139 -7.53 20.25 10.09
C SER A 139 -6.22 20.27 10.88
N HIS A 140 -6.23 19.66 12.06
CA HIS A 140 -5.04 19.56 12.89
C HIS A 140 -3.84 19.02 12.09
N PRO A 141 -2.67 19.69 12.09
CA PRO A 141 -1.54 19.35 11.24
C PRO A 141 -1.09 17.90 11.31
N GLY A 142 -1.14 17.27 12.49
CA GLY A 142 -0.82 15.85 12.65
C GLY A 142 -1.82 14.91 11.95
N LEU A 143 -3.11 15.29 11.88
CA LEU A 143 -4.12 14.52 11.13
C LEU A 143 -3.94 14.68 9.63
N THR A 144 -3.58 15.89 9.20
CA THR A 144 -3.23 16.16 7.79
C THR A 144 -1.99 15.37 7.38
N ASP A 145 -0.97 15.29 8.23
CA ASP A 145 0.23 14.49 7.99
C ASP A 145 -0.10 12.99 7.87
N LEU A 146 -0.98 12.49 8.73
CA LEU A 146 -1.46 11.10 8.66
C LEU A 146 -2.23 10.83 7.35
N PHE A 147 -3.14 11.72 6.96
CA PHE A 147 -3.90 11.61 5.71
C PHE A 147 -2.97 11.63 4.50
N LEU A 148 -2.01 12.54 4.47
CA LEU A 148 -1.01 12.62 3.41
C LEU A 148 -0.14 11.37 3.34
N THR A 149 0.32 10.86 4.48
CA THR A 149 1.13 9.63 4.54
C THR A 149 0.37 8.46 3.92
N GLN A 150 -0.92 8.32 4.23
CA GLN A 150 -1.77 7.30 3.64
C GLN A 150 -2.01 7.54 2.14
N ALA A 151 -2.26 8.79 1.72
CA ALA A 151 -2.45 9.13 0.32
C ALA A 151 -1.22 8.82 -0.54
N ARG A 152 -0.02 9.10 -0.03
CA ARG A 152 1.26 8.75 -0.68
C ARG A 152 1.47 7.24 -0.72
N HIS A 153 1.10 6.54 0.33
CA HIS A 153 1.17 5.08 0.35
C HIS A 153 0.25 4.46 -0.71
N GLU A 154 -1.00 4.90 -0.81
CA GLU A 154 -1.93 4.44 -1.85
C GLU A 154 -1.46 4.79 -3.27
N GLN A 155 -0.88 5.98 -3.45
CA GLN A 155 -0.27 6.35 -4.72
C GLN A 155 0.86 5.39 -5.08
N ARG A 156 1.73 5.08 -4.12
CA ARG A 156 2.85 4.17 -4.32
C ARG A 156 2.38 2.76 -4.66
N LEU A 157 1.33 2.26 -4.03
CA LEU A 157 0.77 0.94 -4.33
C LEU A 157 0.24 0.81 -5.76
N ARG A 158 -0.13 1.92 -6.39
CA ARG A 158 -0.59 1.94 -7.80
C ARG A 158 0.55 2.05 -8.82
N GLN A 159 1.75 2.41 -8.37
CA GLN A 159 2.92 2.51 -9.25
C GLN A 159 3.55 1.14 -9.46
N PRO A 160 3.96 0.80 -10.69
CA PRO A 160 4.71 -0.42 -10.93
C PRO A 160 6.06 -0.37 -10.19
N LEU A 161 6.56 -1.54 -9.80
CA LEU A 161 7.89 -1.65 -9.22
C LEU A 161 8.95 -1.26 -10.24
N THR A 162 9.94 -0.48 -9.79
CA THR A 162 11.11 -0.15 -10.59
C THR A 162 12.16 -1.26 -10.48
N ALA A 163 13.05 -1.33 -11.47
CA ALA A 163 14.15 -2.29 -11.45
C ALA A 163 15.06 -2.13 -10.21
N ASP A 164 15.22 -0.91 -9.71
CA ASP A 164 16.06 -0.64 -8.53
C ASP A 164 15.35 -1.04 -7.23
N GLU A 165 14.02 -0.91 -7.15
CA GLU A 165 13.24 -1.44 -6.03
C GLU A 165 13.34 -2.98 -5.98
N ILE A 166 13.27 -3.65 -7.12
CA ILE A 166 13.43 -5.11 -7.22
C ILE A 166 14.84 -5.53 -6.77
N LYS A 167 15.88 -4.80 -7.18
CA LYS A 167 17.28 -5.05 -6.74
C LYS A 167 17.44 -4.82 -5.23
N THR A 168 16.82 -3.77 -4.71
CA THR A 168 16.87 -3.45 -3.27
C THR A 168 16.21 -4.56 -2.46
N GLU A 169 15.07 -5.07 -2.91
CA GLU A 169 14.40 -6.19 -2.25
C GLU A 169 15.22 -7.47 -2.34
N ALA A 170 15.87 -7.74 -3.48
CA ALA A 170 16.79 -8.86 -3.63
C ALA A 170 17.96 -8.76 -2.64
N ALA A 171 18.60 -7.60 -2.53
CA ALA A 171 19.70 -7.37 -1.59
C ALA A 171 19.25 -7.54 -0.13
N ARG A 172 18.06 -7.07 0.22
CA ARG A 172 17.46 -7.26 1.55
C ARG A 172 17.24 -8.73 1.87
N LEU A 173 16.69 -9.50 0.93
CA LEU A 173 16.48 -10.94 1.10
C LEU A 173 17.82 -11.69 1.22
N LEU A 174 18.82 -11.37 0.39
CA LEU A 174 20.16 -11.95 0.48
C LEU A 174 20.83 -11.65 1.82
N GLY A 175 20.69 -10.43 2.34
CA GLY A 175 21.17 -10.07 3.67
C GLY A 175 20.54 -10.94 4.77
N LYS A 176 19.23 -11.11 4.73
CA LYS A 176 18.51 -11.97 5.68
C LYS A 176 18.94 -13.45 5.59
N LEU A 177 19.25 -13.94 4.40
CA LEU A 177 19.68 -15.32 4.20
C LEU A 177 21.10 -15.59 4.73
N GLN A 178 21.89 -14.53 4.94
CA GLN A 178 23.24 -14.61 5.51
C GLN A 178 23.25 -14.45 7.04
N GLU A 179 22.12 -14.08 7.67
CA GLU A 179 22.04 -13.94 9.11
C GLU A 179 22.21 -15.29 9.82
N PRO A 180 22.97 -15.36 10.92
CA PRO A 180 23.10 -16.57 11.74
C PRO A 180 21.72 -17.02 12.25
N GLY A 181 21.43 -18.32 12.13
CA GLY A 181 20.13 -18.87 12.57
C GLY A 181 19.03 -18.90 11.50
N GLN A 182 19.28 -18.32 10.33
CA GLN A 182 18.51 -18.56 9.13
C GLN A 182 19.21 -19.69 8.34
N PRO A 183 18.53 -20.50 7.75
CA PRO A 183 17.17 -20.78 7.46
C PRO A 183 16.64 -21.96 8.23
N ASN A 184 15.56 -22.20 7.95
CA ASN A 184 14.56 -22.85 8.67
C ASN A 184 14.19 -24.24 8.18
N SER A 185 15.00 -24.89 7.39
CA SER A 185 14.78 -26.29 7.03
C SER A 185 15.86 -27.19 7.56
N PRO A 186 15.54 -28.44 7.90
CA PRO A 186 16.55 -29.46 8.17
C PRO A 186 17.43 -29.61 6.93
N GLY A 187 18.75 -29.40 7.11
CA GLY A 187 19.73 -29.46 6.03
C GLY A 187 20.12 -28.11 5.39
N GLY A 188 19.48 -27.01 5.77
CA GLY A 188 19.90 -25.67 5.35
C GLY A 188 19.65 -25.32 3.89
N THR A 189 18.69 -25.98 3.23
CA THR A 189 18.48 -25.93 1.80
C THR A 189 17.28 -25.07 1.40
N HIS A 190 16.30 -24.89 2.30
CA HIS A 190 15.12 -24.07 2.09
C HIS A 190 15.18 -22.84 2.97
N PHE A 191 14.90 -21.68 2.39
CA PHE A 191 14.83 -20.42 3.11
C PHE A 191 13.44 -19.84 2.98
N ILE A 192 12.90 -19.38 4.09
CA ILE A 192 11.64 -18.64 4.11
C ILE A 192 11.97 -17.25 4.60
N ALA A 193 11.75 -16.27 3.77
CA ALA A 193 11.91 -14.87 4.12
C ALA A 193 10.64 -14.10 3.78
N GLU A 194 10.25 -13.23 4.68
CA GLU A 194 9.12 -12.33 4.45
C GLU A 194 9.54 -11.25 3.47
N LEU A 195 8.73 -11.06 2.41
CA LEU A 195 8.88 -9.92 1.52
C LEU A 195 8.53 -8.63 2.27
N SER A 196 9.11 -7.51 1.87
CA SER A 196 8.65 -6.22 2.36
C SER A 196 7.17 -6.04 1.99
N SER A 197 6.39 -5.43 2.88
CA SER A 197 4.95 -5.23 2.68
C SER A 197 4.66 -4.43 1.41
N ASP A 198 5.50 -3.44 1.11
CA ASP A 198 5.40 -2.63 -0.10
C ASP A 198 5.64 -3.47 -1.37
N PHE A 199 6.70 -4.27 -1.39
CA PHE A 199 6.98 -5.17 -2.51
C PHE A 199 5.85 -6.20 -2.69
N ALA A 200 5.41 -6.84 -1.60
CA ALA A 200 4.37 -7.84 -1.63
C ALA A 200 3.02 -7.29 -2.16
N ALA A 201 2.71 -6.03 -1.83
CA ALA A 201 1.46 -5.39 -2.26
C ALA A 201 1.48 -4.95 -3.74
N ARG A 202 2.67 -4.67 -4.31
CA ARG A 202 2.84 -4.11 -5.66
C ARG A 202 3.29 -5.14 -6.70
N ALA A 203 3.98 -6.20 -6.26
CA ALA A 203 4.61 -7.16 -7.16
C ALA A 203 3.60 -7.95 -7.98
N ASN A 204 3.82 -7.98 -9.26
CA ASN A 204 3.15 -8.88 -10.20
C ASN A 204 4.03 -10.10 -10.54
N SER A 205 3.53 -10.99 -11.40
CA SER A 205 4.27 -12.20 -11.80
C SER A 205 5.59 -11.90 -12.54
N ARG A 206 5.66 -10.78 -13.28
CA ARG A 206 6.88 -10.34 -13.95
C ARG A 206 7.92 -9.87 -12.95
N ASP A 207 7.52 -9.05 -11.98
CA ASP A 207 8.40 -8.53 -10.94
C ASP A 207 8.98 -9.67 -10.09
N THR A 208 8.14 -10.67 -9.78
CA THR A 208 8.57 -11.88 -9.09
C THR A 208 9.61 -12.68 -9.90
N ALA A 209 9.42 -12.80 -11.20
CA ALA A 209 10.39 -13.47 -12.08
C ALA A 209 11.72 -12.71 -12.17
N GLU A 210 11.68 -11.36 -12.20
CA GLU A 210 12.89 -10.54 -12.17
C GLU A 210 13.61 -10.65 -10.81
N LEU A 211 12.88 -10.64 -9.70
CA LEU A 211 13.45 -10.87 -8.37
C LEU A 211 14.14 -12.23 -8.29
N GLN A 212 13.51 -13.28 -8.84
CA GLN A 212 14.08 -14.63 -8.85
C GLN A 212 15.42 -14.70 -9.61
N LYS A 213 15.59 -13.95 -10.70
CA LYS A 213 16.85 -13.91 -11.46
C LYS A 213 18.01 -13.31 -10.65
N LEU A 214 17.71 -12.42 -9.72
CA LEU A 214 18.71 -11.75 -8.88
C LEU A 214 19.09 -12.58 -7.65
N LEU A 215 18.34 -13.64 -7.35
CA LEU A 215 18.61 -14.51 -6.22
C LEU A 215 19.36 -15.77 -6.67
N PRO A 216 20.34 -16.26 -5.85
CA PRO A 216 21.15 -17.43 -6.21
C PRO A 216 20.40 -18.77 -6.08
N PHE A 217 19.08 -18.75 -6.15
CA PHE A 217 18.21 -19.90 -5.94
C PHE A 217 17.32 -20.13 -7.16
N ARG A 218 17.06 -21.39 -7.49
CA ARG A 218 16.29 -21.77 -8.71
C ARG A 218 14.80 -21.56 -8.61
N SER A 219 14.23 -21.55 -7.42
CA SER A 219 12.78 -21.41 -7.26
C SER A 219 12.43 -20.38 -6.21
N LEU A 220 11.56 -19.46 -6.58
CA LEU A 220 10.91 -18.52 -5.70
C LEU A 220 9.42 -18.85 -5.71
N ALA A 221 8.86 -19.20 -4.57
CA ALA A 221 7.42 -19.37 -4.41
C ALA A 221 6.89 -18.28 -3.49
N LEU A 222 5.93 -17.50 -3.98
CA LEU A 222 5.18 -16.58 -3.17
C LEU A 222 3.99 -17.33 -2.56
N SER A 223 3.85 -17.32 -1.25
CA SER A 223 2.70 -17.90 -0.59
C SER A 223 2.16 -17.01 0.51
N ASN A 224 0.84 -16.86 0.54
CA ASN A 224 0.14 -16.28 1.67
C ASN A 224 0.02 -17.34 2.75
N LEU A 225 0.60 -17.11 3.93
CA LEU A 225 0.40 -17.97 5.09
C LEU A 225 -0.87 -17.50 5.80
N LYS A 226 -1.77 -18.44 6.08
CA LYS A 226 -3.11 -18.19 6.64
C LYS A 226 -3.11 -17.41 7.96
N ASP A 227 -2.06 -17.53 8.75
CA ASP A 227 -1.97 -16.96 10.11
C ASP A 227 -1.08 -15.71 10.18
N ARG A 228 -0.55 -15.23 9.07
CA ARG A 228 0.28 -14.03 9.03
C ARG A 228 -0.19 -13.09 7.92
N LYS A 229 -0.38 -11.83 8.28
CA LYS A 229 -0.63 -10.75 7.31
C LYS A 229 0.67 -10.47 6.56
N GLY A 230 0.95 -11.23 5.53
CA GLY A 230 2.15 -11.04 4.72
C GLY A 230 2.30 -12.10 3.64
N VAL A 231 3.06 -11.77 2.63
CA VAL A 231 3.48 -12.68 1.56
C VAL A 231 4.89 -13.16 1.89
N PHE A 232 5.11 -14.47 1.84
CA PHE A 232 6.42 -15.05 2.11
C PHE A 232 7.06 -15.54 0.83
N ALA A 233 8.34 -15.25 0.67
CA ALA A 233 9.15 -15.83 -0.38
C ALA A 233 9.79 -17.12 0.16
N VAL A 234 9.54 -18.22 -0.50
CA VAL A 234 10.26 -19.48 -0.26
C VAL A 234 11.33 -19.57 -1.31
N ILE A 235 12.59 -19.57 -0.88
CA ILE A 235 13.75 -19.59 -1.74
C ILE A 235 14.45 -20.92 -1.53
N SER A 236 14.57 -21.73 -2.57
CA SER A 236 15.28 -23.01 -2.50
C SER A 236 16.52 -23.02 -3.37
N LYS A 237 17.58 -23.65 -2.89
CA LYS A 237 18.81 -23.84 -3.65
C LYS A 237 18.59 -24.78 -4.83
N GLU A 238 19.43 -24.67 -5.81
CA GLU A 238 19.37 -25.44 -7.06
C GLU A 238 19.33 -26.95 -6.88
N GLU A 239 20.02 -27.42 -5.85
CA GLU A 239 20.19 -28.85 -5.53
C GLU A 239 18.91 -29.49 -4.99
N ASP A 240 17.92 -28.70 -4.56
CA ASP A 240 16.70 -29.17 -3.89
C ASP A 240 15.47 -29.32 -4.78
N ARG A 241 15.63 -29.25 -6.10
CA ARG A 241 14.51 -29.33 -7.03
C ARG A 241 13.66 -30.61 -6.91
N THR A 242 14.23 -31.66 -6.35
CA THR A 242 13.60 -32.97 -6.23
C THR A 242 12.97 -33.20 -4.87
N GLN A 243 13.20 -32.33 -3.88
CA GLN A 243 12.63 -32.52 -2.55
C GLN A 243 11.35 -31.68 -2.39
N PRO A 244 10.26 -32.25 -1.86
CA PRO A 244 9.06 -31.50 -1.57
C PRO A 244 9.36 -30.44 -0.50
N LEU A 245 8.95 -29.20 -0.74
CA LEU A 245 9.08 -28.02 0.14
C LEU A 245 8.57 -28.20 1.57
N ARG A 246 7.90 -29.31 1.83
CA ARG A 246 7.54 -29.81 3.16
C ARG A 246 7.72 -31.31 3.13
N SER A 247 8.70 -31.83 3.89
CA SER A 247 8.57 -33.19 4.38
C SER A 247 7.23 -33.25 5.14
N ARG A 248 6.26 -34.01 4.65
CA ARG A 248 5.04 -34.28 5.41
C ARG A 248 5.51 -34.78 6.77
N LYS A 249 5.26 -33.99 7.82
CA LYS A 249 5.42 -34.50 9.19
C LYS A 249 4.66 -35.82 9.22
N PRO A 250 5.29 -36.93 9.61
CA PRO A 250 4.60 -38.20 9.63
C PRO A 250 3.30 -38.04 10.41
N SER A 251 2.21 -38.43 9.80
CA SER A 251 0.89 -38.31 10.38
C SER A 251 0.91 -38.95 11.76
N VAL A 252 0.18 -38.37 12.73
CA VAL A 252 0.01 -38.98 14.07
C VAL A 252 -0.37 -40.45 13.94
N ARG A 253 -1.13 -40.81 12.90
CA ARG A 253 -1.51 -42.18 12.58
C ARG A 253 -0.32 -43.06 12.15
N SER A 254 0.66 -42.54 11.41
CA SER A 254 1.86 -43.29 11.06
C SER A 254 2.83 -43.44 12.22
N LYS A 255 2.88 -42.47 13.13
CA LYS A 255 3.63 -42.59 14.40
C LYS A 255 3.00 -43.61 15.36
N LEU A 256 1.68 -43.67 15.41
CA LEU A 256 0.97 -44.67 16.21
C LEU A 256 1.13 -46.08 15.60
N GLN A 257 1.14 -46.23 14.30
CA GLN A 257 1.42 -47.52 13.66
C GLN A 257 2.86 -48.00 13.89
N GLN A 258 3.85 -47.11 13.78
CA GLN A 258 5.24 -47.45 14.10
C GLN A 258 5.43 -47.79 15.60
N ALA A 259 4.74 -47.09 16.50
CA ALA A 259 4.78 -47.40 17.92
C ALA A 259 4.10 -48.76 18.25
N ALA A 260 3.05 -49.12 17.52
CA ALA A 260 2.36 -50.39 17.68
C ALA A 260 3.19 -51.58 17.13
N GLU A 261 3.96 -51.37 16.07
CA GLU A 261 4.87 -52.38 15.51
C GLU A 261 6.10 -52.61 16.38
N THR A 262 6.58 -51.59 17.07
CA THR A 262 7.71 -51.72 18.02
C THR A 262 7.34 -52.36 19.37
N GLN A 263 6.05 -52.50 19.67
CA GLN A 263 5.54 -53.14 20.88
C GLN A 263 5.03 -54.57 20.71
N LYS A 264 5.34 -55.23 19.60
CA LYS A 264 5.04 -56.64 19.46
C LYS A 264 5.90 -57.44 20.47
N PRO A 265 5.29 -58.16 21.42
CA PRO A 265 6.07 -58.96 22.35
C PRO A 265 6.77 -60.07 21.63
N PRO A 266 7.97 -60.51 22.09
CA PRO A 266 8.69 -61.62 21.48
C PRO A 266 7.84 -62.90 21.54
N ALA A 267 7.79 -63.61 20.42
CA ALA A 267 7.05 -64.85 20.27
C ALA A 267 7.43 -65.82 21.38
N ALA A 268 6.43 -66.36 22.08
CA ALA A 268 6.60 -67.37 23.10
C ALA A 268 7.31 -68.61 22.56
N LYS A 269 8.44 -68.96 23.15
CA LYS A 269 9.12 -70.23 22.85
C LYS A 269 8.20 -71.39 23.20
N SER A 270 7.93 -72.25 22.23
CA SER A 270 7.24 -73.51 22.39
C SER A 270 8.07 -74.41 23.33
N ARG A 271 7.50 -74.87 24.45
CA ARG A 271 8.03 -75.91 25.28
C ARG A 271 7.77 -77.25 24.56
N GLU A 272 8.85 -77.94 24.26
CA GLU A 272 8.78 -79.36 23.91
C GLU A 272 8.39 -80.15 25.15
N PRO A 273 7.60 -81.25 25.05
CA PRO A 273 7.31 -82.11 26.16
C PRO A 273 8.42 -83.13 26.27
N GLU A 274 9.05 -83.17 27.45
CA GLU A 274 9.92 -84.27 27.82
C GLU A 274 9.08 -85.55 28.12
N ARG A 275 9.64 -86.66 27.64
CA ARG A 275 9.24 -88.00 27.96
C ARG A 275 9.96 -88.50 29.22
#